data_ac0ba31008fcbc43dc2af8e0347c9e3f
#
_entry.id   ac0ba31008fcbc43dc2af8e0347c9e3f
#
_cell.length_a   1.000
_cell.length_b   1.000
_cell.length_c   1.000
_cell.angle_alpha   90.00
_cell.angle_beta   90.00
_cell.angle_gamma   90.00
#
_symmetry.space_group_name_H-M   'P 1'
#
loop_
_entity.id
_entity.type
_entity.pdbx_description
1 polymer ?
#
loop_
_entity_poly.entity_id
_entity_poly.type
_entity_poly.pdbx_seq_one_letter_code
_entity_poly.pdbx_strand_id
1 'polypeptide(L)'
;MGLAKATLPFGPELMLQRVVRLLSTVVHPIVVVAAPGQMLPPLPGDVVVTRDEREGRGPLEGLLAGLTAVAPLADAAYATSCDVPLLVPEFVRALIERLGENDIAVAVEGEFPHPLAAVYRTSVLPHIRELLAADRLRP
;
A
#
# COMPACT_ATOMS: atom_id res chain seq x y z
N MET A 1 14.25 1.00 -3.16
CA MET A 1 13.02 1.81 -3.00
C MET A 1 13.22 2.65 -1.76
N GLY A 2 12.34 3.42 -1.41
CA GLY A 2 12.41 4.10 -0.17
C GLY A 2 12.47 5.59 -0.32
N LEU A 3 13.26 6.23 0.50
CA LEU A 3 13.24 7.66 0.71
C LEU A 3 13.36 8.47 -0.58
N ALA A 4 14.32 8.11 -1.41
CA ALA A 4 14.62 8.86 -2.63
C ALA A 4 13.43 8.86 -3.59
N LYS A 5 12.69 7.75 -3.67
CA LYS A 5 11.54 7.65 -4.57
C LYS A 5 10.34 8.42 -4.06
N ALA A 6 10.12 8.42 -2.74
CA ALA A 6 9.00 9.17 -2.14
C ALA A 6 9.15 10.69 -2.36
N THR A 7 10.38 11.18 -2.45
CA THR A 7 10.66 12.60 -2.63
C THR A 7 11.06 12.97 -4.05
N LEU A 8 11.02 12.03 -5.01
CA LEU A 8 11.30 12.35 -6.41
C LEU A 8 10.22 13.29 -6.96
N PRO A 9 10.62 14.35 -7.67
CA PRO A 9 9.64 15.25 -8.26
C PRO A 9 8.93 14.62 -9.44
N PHE A 10 7.65 14.99 -9.61
CA PHE A 10 6.86 14.68 -10.78
C PHE A 10 5.97 15.87 -11.07
N GLY A 11 6.39 16.71 -12.02
CA GLY A 11 5.73 17.99 -12.26
C GLY A 11 5.81 18.86 -11.01
N PRO A 12 4.71 19.51 -10.60
CA PRO A 12 4.70 20.34 -9.40
C PRO A 12 4.57 19.56 -8.09
N GLU A 13 4.48 18.25 -8.15
CA GLU A 13 4.28 17.40 -6.98
C GLU A 13 5.47 16.47 -6.79
N LEU A 14 5.68 16.04 -5.54
CA LEU A 14 6.57 14.91 -5.27
C LEU A 14 5.82 13.61 -5.53
N MET A 15 6.55 12.56 -5.82
CA MET A 15 5.98 11.28 -6.24
C MET A 15 4.92 10.76 -5.26
N LEU A 16 5.25 10.74 -3.96
CA LEU A 16 4.32 10.27 -2.94
C LEU A 16 3.07 11.15 -2.85
N GLN A 17 3.26 12.47 -2.95
CA GLN A 17 2.12 13.39 -2.90
C GLN A 17 1.15 13.15 -4.03
N ARG A 18 1.67 12.87 -5.23
CA ARG A 18 0.84 12.57 -6.38
C ARG A 18 0.05 11.27 -6.20
N VAL A 19 0.70 10.21 -5.71
CA VAL A 19 0.01 8.93 -5.48
C VAL A 19 -1.10 9.09 -4.44
N VAL A 20 -0.83 9.79 -3.35
CA VAL A 20 -1.83 10.07 -2.31
C VAL A 20 -3.00 10.86 -2.90
N ARG A 21 -2.72 11.88 -3.69
CA ARG A 21 -3.77 12.70 -4.30
C ARG A 21 -4.66 11.87 -5.23
N LEU A 22 -4.06 11.05 -6.09
CA LEU A 22 -4.82 10.22 -7.02
C LEU A 22 -5.66 9.18 -6.29
N LEU A 23 -5.10 8.51 -5.28
CA LEU A 23 -5.84 7.52 -4.50
C LEU A 23 -7.00 8.15 -3.73
N SER A 24 -6.82 9.36 -3.21
CA SER A 24 -7.85 10.01 -2.40
C SER A 24 -9.12 10.33 -3.17
N THR A 25 -9.09 10.25 -4.51
CA THR A 25 -10.29 10.43 -5.32
C THR A 25 -11.22 9.22 -5.28
N VAL A 26 -10.74 8.05 -4.85
CA VAL A 26 -11.52 6.80 -4.87
C VAL A 26 -11.54 6.07 -3.53
N VAL A 27 -10.60 6.35 -2.63
CA VAL A 27 -10.51 5.66 -1.34
C VAL A 27 -10.19 6.63 -0.21
N HIS A 28 -10.55 6.26 1.01
CA HIS A 28 -10.30 7.04 2.22
C HIS A 28 -10.47 6.10 3.44
N PRO A 29 -9.63 6.18 4.46
CA PRO A 29 -8.43 7.01 4.55
C PRO A 29 -7.25 6.44 3.75
N ILE A 30 -6.20 7.23 3.63
CA ILE A 30 -4.94 6.81 3.04
C ILE A 30 -3.96 6.53 4.17
N VAL A 31 -3.30 5.37 4.11
CA VAL A 31 -2.24 5.01 5.06
C VAL A 31 -0.93 4.98 4.30
N VAL A 32 0.05 5.72 4.77
CA VAL A 32 1.41 5.71 4.24
C VAL A 32 2.30 4.91 5.17
N VAL A 33 2.99 3.90 4.61
CA VAL A 33 3.93 3.09 5.36
C VAL A 33 5.34 3.57 5.04
N ALA A 34 6.07 3.99 6.08
CA ALA A 34 7.42 4.51 5.94
C ALA A 34 8.42 3.62 6.65
N ALA A 35 9.68 3.66 6.19
CA ALA A 35 10.77 3.00 6.90
C ALA A 35 11.07 3.74 8.21
N PRO A 36 11.67 3.05 9.22
CA PRO A 36 12.07 3.73 10.45
C PRO A 36 12.98 4.92 10.14
N GLY A 37 12.63 6.08 10.68
CA GLY A 37 13.42 7.29 10.49
C GLY A 37 13.31 7.97 9.12
N GLN A 38 12.51 7.42 8.21
CA GLN A 38 12.33 8.01 6.89
C GLN A 38 11.65 9.38 6.98
N MET A 39 12.24 10.35 6.30
CA MET A 39 11.63 11.68 6.16
C MET A 39 10.58 11.63 5.05
N LEU A 40 9.40 12.15 5.32
CA LEU A 40 8.32 12.22 4.34
C LEU A 40 8.04 13.65 3.93
N PRO A 41 7.60 13.89 2.67
CA PRO A 41 7.13 15.22 2.27
C PRO A 41 5.85 15.58 3.01
N PRO A 42 5.46 16.86 3.02
CA PRO A 42 4.16 17.25 3.59
C PRO A 42 3.01 16.49 2.92
N LEU A 43 2.09 15.97 3.73
CA LEU A 43 0.92 15.22 3.28
C LEU A 43 -0.35 15.83 3.91
N PRO A 44 -1.53 15.61 3.30
CA PRO A 44 -2.78 16.03 3.93
C PRO A 44 -2.92 15.53 5.36
N GLY A 45 -3.54 16.33 6.21
CA GLY A 45 -3.60 16.03 7.65
C GLY A 45 -4.41 14.79 8.03
N ASP A 46 -5.26 14.29 7.13
CA ASP A 46 -6.05 13.09 7.34
C ASP A 46 -5.33 11.80 6.90
N VAL A 47 -4.12 11.91 6.35
CA VAL A 47 -3.29 10.77 6.00
C VAL A 47 -2.71 10.16 7.27
N VAL A 48 -2.87 8.85 7.42
CA VAL A 48 -2.29 8.11 8.55
C VAL A 48 -0.89 7.64 8.15
N VAL A 49 0.10 7.91 9.00
CA VAL A 49 1.46 7.43 8.76
C VAL A 49 1.79 6.35 9.77
N THR A 50 2.23 5.21 9.27
CA THR A 50 2.75 4.12 10.10
C THR A 50 4.14 3.75 9.60
N ARG A 51 4.87 2.94 10.37
CA ARG A 51 6.24 2.60 10.01
C ARG A 51 6.48 1.11 10.11
N ASP A 52 7.33 0.60 9.22
CA ASP A 52 7.80 -0.78 9.29
C ASP A 52 8.53 -1.01 10.61
N GLU A 53 8.33 -2.16 11.21
CA GLU A 53 9.07 -2.52 12.41
C GLU A 53 10.50 -2.91 12.11
N ARG A 54 10.74 -3.48 10.92
CA ARG A 54 12.06 -3.96 10.50
C ARG A 54 12.35 -3.55 9.08
N GLU A 55 13.52 -2.95 8.86
CA GLU A 55 13.99 -2.61 7.53
C GLU A 55 14.44 -3.84 6.77
N GLY A 56 14.35 -3.76 5.44
CA GLY A 56 14.91 -4.76 4.55
C GLY A 56 14.17 -6.08 4.50
N ARG A 57 12.98 -6.16 5.10
CA ARG A 57 12.17 -7.38 5.10
C ARG A 57 11.21 -7.47 3.91
N GLY A 58 11.36 -6.57 2.93
CA GLY A 58 10.58 -6.59 1.70
C GLY A 58 9.15 -6.09 1.85
N PRO A 59 8.33 -6.27 0.78
CA PRO A 59 6.98 -5.68 0.75
C PRO A 59 6.00 -6.30 1.74
N LEU A 60 6.22 -7.53 2.17
CA LEU A 60 5.30 -8.20 3.09
C LEU A 60 5.28 -7.53 4.47
N GLU A 61 6.44 -7.07 4.94
CA GLU A 61 6.53 -6.34 6.21
C GLU A 61 5.75 -5.02 6.13
N GLY A 62 5.90 -4.29 5.02
CA GLY A 62 5.15 -3.06 4.79
C GLY A 62 3.66 -3.31 4.69
N LEU A 63 3.26 -4.40 4.02
CA LEU A 63 1.87 -4.78 3.92
C LEU A 63 1.28 -5.09 5.30
N LEU A 64 2.03 -5.78 6.17
CA LEU A 64 1.60 -6.04 7.54
C LEU A 64 1.36 -4.73 8.29
N ALA A 65 2.32 -3.79 8.24
CA ALA A 65 2.19 -2.51 8.92
C ALA A 65 0.98 -1.71 8.42
N GLY A 66 0.81 -1.64 7.10
CA GLY A 66 -0.28 -0.91 6.48
C GLY A 66 -1.65 -1.50 6.81
N LEU A 67 -1.81 -2.80 6.66
CA LEU A 67 -3.09 -3.46 6.96
C LEU A 67 -3.42 -3.43 8.45
N THR A 68 -2.42 -3.51 9.31
CA THR A 68 -2.63 -3.37 10.75
C THR A 68 -3.20 -1.99 11.09
N ALA A 69 -2.69 -0.94 10.44
CA ALA A 69 -3.19 0.42 10.63
C ALA A 69 -4.61 0.59 10.06
N VAL A 70 -4.92 -0.11 8.97
CA VAL A 70 -6.24 -0.05 8.32
C VAL A 70 -7.31 -0.82 9.09
N ALA A 71 -6.96 -1.91 9.76
CA ALA A 71 -7.93 -2.83 10.37
C ALA A 71 -8.99 -2.18 11.25
N PRO A 72 -8.66 -1.19 12.13
CA PRO A 72 -9.70 -0.52 12.90
C PRO A 72 -10.54 0.46 12.09
N LEU A 73 -10.16 0.78 10.86
CA LEU A 73 -10.80 1.81 10.03
C LEU A 73 -11.62 1.25 8.88
N ALA A 74 -11.27 0.07 8.37
CA ALA A 74 -11.92 -0.52 7.20
C ALA A 74 -11.67 -2.02 7.15
N ASP A 75 -12.46 -2.73 6.33
CA ASP A 75 -12.34 -4.19 6.16
C ASP A 75 -11.32 -4.59 5.11
N ALA A 76 -10.94 -3.68 4.23
CA ALA A 76 -10.03 -3.97 3.12
C ALA A 76 -9.28 -2.71 2.71
N ALA A 77 -8.15 -2.89 2.04
CA ALA A 77 -7.35 -1.78 1.54
C ALA A 77 -6.69 -2.14 0.21
N TYR A 78 -6.55 -1.14 -0.65
CA TYR A 78 -5.73 -1.23 -1.85
C TYR A 78 -4.28 -0.92 -1.48
N ALA A 79 -3.37 -1.80 -1.86
CA ALA A 79 -1.94 -1.64 -1.61
C ALA A 79 -1.21 -1.25 -2.90
N THR A 80 -0.36 -0.23 -2.81
CA THR A 80 0.46 0.23 -3.92
C THR A 80 1.79 0.75 -3.39
N SER A 81 2.75 0.94 -4.29
CA SER A 81 4.01 1.58 -3.94
C SER A 81 3.95 3.09 -4.21
N CYS A 82 4.95 3.82 -3.74
CA CYS A 82 4.99 5.28 -3.90
C CYS A 82 5.56 5.73 -5.25
N ASP A 83 5.96 4.82 -6.12
CA ASP A 83 6.59 5.13 -7.40
C ASP A 83 5.71 4.78 -8.61
N VAL A 84 4.41 5.02 -8.50
CA VAL A 84 3.42 4.80 -9.57
C VAL A 84 2.75 6.12 -9.95
N PRO A 85 3.49 7.07 -10.55
CA PRO A 85 2.94 8.41 -10.82
C PRO A 85 1.77 8.43 -11.80
N LEU A 86 1.62 7.38 -12.60
CA LEU A 86 0.53 7.24 -13.56
C LEU A 86 -0.58 6.33 -13.07
N LEU A 87 -0.71 6.18 -11.74
CA LEU A 87 -1.79 5.42 -11.14
C LEU A 87 -3.16 5.90 -11.65
N VAL A 88 -4.00 4.96 -12.04
CA VAL A 88 -5.34 5.24 -12.58
C VAL A 88 -6.38 4.91 -11.54
N PRO A 89 -7.08 5.92 -10.98
CA PRO A 89 -8.08 5.69 -9.93
C PRO A 89 -9.21 4.73 -10.32
N GLU A 90 -9.64 4.74 -11.58
CA GLU A 90 -10.68 3.84 -12.09
C GLU A 90 -10.25 2.38 -12.00
N PHE A 91 -8.97 2.09 -12.20
CA PHE A 91 -8.45 0.74 -12.05
C PHE A 91 -8.52 0.27 -10.59
N VAL A 92 -8.17 1.16 -9.66
CA VAL A 92 -8.28 0.88 -8.22
C VAL A 92 -9.72 0.57 -7.86
N ARG A 93 -10.66 1.38 -8.33
CA ARG A 93 -12.09 1.17 -8.07
C ARG A 93 -12.56 -0.18 -8.63
N ALA A 94 -12.12 -0.53 -9.84
CA ALA A 94 -12.48 -1.79 -10.47
C ALA A 94 -11.97 -3.00 -9.66
N LEU A 95 -10.76 -2.93 -9.12
CA LEU A 95 -10.23 -3.99 -8.28
C LEU A 95 -11.00 -4.12 -6.97
N ILE A 96 -11.37 -3.00 -6.36
CA ILE A 96 -12.17 -3.01 -5.14
C ILE A 96 -13.52 -3.71 -5.38
N GLU A 97 -14.17 -3.41 -6.50
CA GLU A 97 -15.43 -4.05 -6.88
C GLU A 97 -15.26 -5.55 -7.11
N ARG A 98 -14.14 -5.95 -7.67
CA ARG A 98 -13.84 -7.37 -7.94
C ARG A 98 -13.49 -8.17 -6.70
N LEU A 99 -13.18 -7.51 -5.59
CA LEU A 99 -12.91 -8.22 -4.36
C LEU A 99 -14.12 -9.09 -3.95
N GLY A 100 -15.33 -8.53 -3.99
CA GLY A 100 -16.54 -9.26 -3.64
C GLY A 100 -16.40 -9.92 -2.28
N GLU A 101 -16.55 -11.24 -2.23
CA GLU A 101 -16.41 -12.04 -1.02
C GLU A 101 -15.03 -12.68 -0.89
N ASN A 102 -14.11 -12.39 -1.81
CA ASN A 102 -12.76 -12.94 -1.79
C ASN A 102 -11.89 -12.24 -0.77
N ASP A 103 -10.77 -12.83 -0.42
CA ASP A 103 -9.81 -12.26 0.50
C ASP A 103 -8.85 -11.29 -0.17
N ILE A 104 -8.55 -11.50 -1.45
CA ILE A 104 -7.60 -10.70 -2.22
C ILE A 104 -8.10 -10.57 -3.65
N ALA A 105 -7.95 -9.36 -4.21
CA ALA A 105 -8.10 -9.10 -5.63
C ALA A 105 -6.79 -8.49 -6.13
N VAL A 106 -6.09 -9.18 -7.00
CA VAL A 106 -4.76 -8.79 -7.44
C VAL A 106 -4.71 -8.59 -8.94
N ALA A 107 -3.99 -7.54 -9.38
CA ALA A 107 -3.70 -7.34 -10.78
C ALA A 107 -2.67 -8.36 -11.26
N VAL A 108 -2.91 -8.95 -12.43
CA VAL A 108 -2.03 -9.95 -13.00
C VAL A 108 -1.62 -9.51 -14.39
N GLU A 109 -0.34 -9.56 -14.67
CA GLU A 109 0.19 -9.30 -16.00
C GLU A 109 0.84 -10.60 -16.50
N GLY A 110 0.19 -11.24 -17.50
CA GLY A 110 0.57 -12.58 -17.91
C GLY A 110 0.36 -13.57 -16.77
N GLU A 111 1.44 -14.18 -16.30
CA GLU A 111 1.41 -15.12 -15.16
C GLU A 111 1.89 -14.49 -13.86
N PHE A 112 2.21 -13.17 -13.87
CA PHE A 112 2.82 -12.50 -12.74
C PHE A 112 1.81 -11.65 -11.99
N PRO A 113 1.45 -12.02 -10.74
CA PRO A 113 0.64 -11.17 -9.90
C PRO A 113 1.46 -9.98 -9.38
N HIS A 114 0.80 -8.85 -9.20
CA HIS A 114 1.42 -7.63 -8.67
C HIS A 114 0.92 -7.39 -7.25
N PRO A 115 1.65 -7.82 -6.23
CA PRO A 115 1.19 -7.69 -4.85
C PRO A 115 1.02 -6.26 -4.38
N LEU A 116 1.65 -5.29 -5.06
CA LEU A 116 1.46 -3.87 -4.79
C LEU A 116 0.61 -3.20 -5.87
N ALA A 117 -0.35 -3.93 -6.41
CA ALA A 117 -1.47 -3.47 -7.21
C ALA A 117 -2.65 -4.38 -6.90
N ALA A 118 -3.05 -4.41 -5.63
CA ALA A 118 -3.99 -5.42 -5.13
C ALA A 118 -4.82 -4.87 -3.97
N VAL A 119 -6.01 -5.41 -3.81
CA VAL A 119 -6.88 -5.16 -2.66
C VAL A 119 -6.79 -6.36 -1.73
N TYR A 120 -6.54 -6.09 -0.46
CA TYR A 120 -6.44 -7.10 0.59
C TYR A 120 -7.50 -6.87 1.65
N ARG A 121 -8.22 -7.93 2.02
CA ARG A 121 -9.08 -7.87 3.18
C ARG A 121 -8.24 -7.96 4.45
N THR A 122 -8.60 -7.24 5.49
CA THR A 122 -7.82 -7.24 6.73
C THR A 122 -7.81 -8.61 7.42
N SER A 123 -8.75 -9.48 7.06
CA SER A 123 -8.79 -10.86 7.57
C SER A 123 -7.58 -11.71 7.17
N VAL A 124 -6.75 -11.25 6.20
CA VAL A 124 -5.52 -11.96 5.84
C VAL A 124 -4.35 -11.69 6.78
N LEU A 125 -4.48 -10.75 7.72
CA LEU A 125 -3.41 -10.41 8.65
C LEU A 125 -2.79 -11.60 9.40
N PRO A 126 -3.57 -12.55 9.95
CA PRO A 126 -2.97 -13.71 10.60
C PRO A 126 -2.07 -14.52 9.67
N HIS A 127 -2.49 -14.67 8.41
CA HIS A 127 -1.70 -15.39 7.42
C HIS A 127 -0.39 -14.65 7.09
N ILE A 128 -0.44 -13.34 6.98
CA ILE A 128 0.77 -12.53 6.75
C ILE A 128 1.74 -12.71 7.91
N ARG A 129 1.24 -12.68 9.14
CA ARG A 129 2.06 -12.88 10.33
C ARG A 129 2.74 -14.25 10.35
N GLU A 130 2.02 -15.30 9.91
CA GLU A 130 2.58 -16.64 9.79
C GLU A 130 3.70 -16.70 8.77
N LEU A 131 3.53 -16.07 7.60
CA LEU A 131 4.55 -16.03 6.57
C LEU A 131 5.81 -15.31 7.04
N LEU A 132 5.66 -14.20 7.75
CA LEU A 132 6.80 -13.45 8.31
C LEU A 132 7.50 -14.24 9.41
N ALA A 133 6.76 -14.94 10.26
CA ALA A 133 7.34 -15.77 11.31
C ALA A 133 8.12 -16.95 10.73
N ALA A 134 7.72 -17.45 9.55
CA ALA A 134 8.43 -18.50 8.84
C ALA A 134 9.54 -17.93 7.93
N ASP A 135 9.80 -16.62 8.00
CA ASP A 135 10.78 -15.91 7.21
C ASP A 135 10.50 -15.96 5.69
N ARG A 136 9.24 -16.07 5.34
CA ARG A 136 8.77 -16.00 3.94
C ARG A 136 8.38 -14.56 3.65
N LEU A 137 9.24 -13.82 2.94
CA LEU A 137 9.10 -12.38 2.78
C LEU A 137 8.31 -11.93 1.56
N ARG A 138 7.85 -12.85 0.73
CA ARG A 138 7.00 -12.54 -0.44
C ARG A 138 5.53 -12.76 -0.10
N PRO A 139 4.67 -11.83 -0.54
CA PRO A 139 3.22 -11.94 -0.31
C PRO A 139 2.55 -13.14 -0.98
#